data_e6ca78eb6d0460ddfcd697f2a953f233
#
_entry.id   e6ca78eb6d0460ddfcd697f2a953f233
#
_cell.length_a   1.000
_cell.length_b   1.000
_cell.length_c   1.000
_cell.angle_alpha   90.00
_cell.angle_beta   90.00
_cell.angle_gamma   90.00
#
_symmetry.space_group_name_H-M   'P 1'
#
loop_
_entity.id
_entity.type
_entity.pdbx_description
1 polymer ?
#
loop_
_entity_poly.entity_id
_entity_poly.type
_entity_poly.pdbx_seq_one_letter_code
_entity_poly.pdbx_strand_id
1 'polypeptide(L)'
;MELGKDPVINAIYNGIKKDIKVALDNECYTAALILIFAGIDAMANLSRPENKTDVKPEDFVRWVNSYIKIDGCERITGEDLYSSRCAVIHTYGVDSRRTRGGSAKRLIYKVGGYPSVDYNPSVSNNLLCLDILVLADAFFKGIDKFVVNMFADTQKKDIFEDRLKKIFRVISVDDLTKSLGKNKI
;
A
#
# COMPACT_ATOMS: atom_id res chain seq x y z
N MET A 1 -22.80 10.99 13.56
CA MET A 1 -21.51 11.13 12.79
C MET A 1 -21.87 10.95 11.32
N GLU A 2 -21.70 11.96 10.48
CA GLU A 2 -21.93 11.81 9.04
C GLU A 2 -20.76 10.98 8.48
N LEU A 3 -21.00 9.73 8.10
CA LEU A 3 -20.00 8.81 7.55
C LEU A 3 -19.20 9.42 6.39
N GLY A 4 -19.83 10.33 5.61
CA GLY A 4 -19.15 11.05 4.52
C GLY A 4 -18.08 12.05 4.97
N LYS A 5 -17.93 12.32 6.28
CA LYS A 5 -16.89 13.20 6.83
C LYS A 5 -15.78 12.45 7.58
N ASP A 6 -15.92 11.13 7.74
CA ASP A 6 -14.92 10.31 8.41
C ASP A 6 -13.64 10.21 7.56
N PRO A 7 -12.48 10.68 8.07
CA PRO A 7 -11.23 10.65 7.30
C PRO A 7 -10.77 9.24 6.93
N VAL A 8 -11.04 8.23 7.78
CA VAL A 8 -10.69 6.82 7.50
C VAL A 8 -11.48 6.33 6.31
N ILE A 9 -12.80 6.53 6.34
CA ILE A 9 -13.67 6.11 5.25
C ILE A 9 -13.28 6.82 3.94
N ASN A 10 -13.06 8.13 3.99
CA ASN A 10 -12.79 8.88 2.77
C ASN A 10 -11.39 8.65 2.20
N ALA A 11 -10.34 8.65 3.02
CA ALA A 11 -8.98 8.52 2.52
C ALA A 11 -8.60 7.07 2.25
N ILE A 12 -9.01 6.14 3.09
CA ILE A 12 -8.60 4.73 2.99
C ILE A 12 -9.58 3.92 2.15
N TYR A 13 -10.87 3.91 2.53
CA TYR A 13 -11.84 3.02 1.87
C TYR A 13 -12.35 3.59 0.55
N ASN A 14 -12.77 4.86 0.51
CA ASN A 14 -13.27 5.52 -0.71
C ASN A 14 -12.15 6.07 -1.61
N GLY A 15 -10.92 6.19 -1.08
CA GLY A 15 -9.73 6.53 -1.84
C GLY A 15 -8.93 5.26 -2.16
N ILE A 16 -7.91 4.95 -1.35
CA ILE A 16 -6.89 3.93 -1.65
C ILE A 16 -7.50 2.58 -2.05
N LYS A 17 -8.39 2.01 -1.23
CA LYS A 17 -8.96 0.67 -1.54
C LYS A 17 -9.86 0.70 -2.78
N LYS A 18 -10.70 1.73 -2.92
CA LYS A 18 -11.61 1.87 -4.05
C LYS A 18 -10.84 2.04 -5.37
N ASP A 19 -9.82 2.91 -5.40
CA ASP A 19 -9.07 3.19 -6.62
C ASP A 19 -8.31 1.94 -7.11
N ILE A 20 -7.71 1.18 -6.19
CA ILE A 20 -7.08 -0.10 -6.50
C ILE A 20 -8.12 -1.08 -7.06
N LYS A 21 -9.28 -1.18 -6.42
CA LYS A 21 -10.35 -2.07 -6.87
C LYS A 21 -10.83 -1.70 -8.27
N VAL A 22 -11.07 -0.42 -8.53
CA VAL A 22 -11.48 0.05 -9.87
C VAL A 22 -10.42 -0.29 -10.92
N ALA A 23 -9.14 -0.11 -10.61
CA ALA A 23 -8.05 -0.46 -11.53
C ALA A 23 -8.01 -1.98 -11.81
N LEU A 24 -8.21 -2.83 -10.80
CA LEU A 24 -8.27 -4.29 -10.97
C LEU A 24 -9.51 -4.73 -11.75
N ASP A 25 -10.69 -4.19 -11.44
CA ASP A 25 -11.96 -4.49 -12.10
C ASP A 25 -11.94 -4.11 -13.60
N ASN A 26 -11.09 -3.16 -13.99
CA ASN A 26 -10.87 -2.74 -15.39
C ASN A 26 -9.58 -3.29 -15.99
N GLU A 27 -8.97 -4.32 -15.41
CA GLU A 27 -7.76 -4.99 -15.88
C GLU A 27 -6.54 -4.06 -16.04
N CYS A 28 -6.56 -2.90 -15.39
CA CYS A 28 -5.45 -1.95 -15.36
C CYS A 28 -4.37 -2.38 -14.34
N TYR A 29 -3.80 -3.57 -14.53
CA TYR A 29 -2.96 -4.23 -13.53
C TYR A 29 -1.71 -3.46 -13.13
N THR A 30 -1.05 -2.79 -14.08
CA THR A 30 0.13 -1.96 -13.76
C THR A 30 -0.26 -0.77 -12.90
N ALA A 31 -1.39 -0.11 -13.19
CA ALA A 31 -1.91 0.96 -12.37
C ALA A 31 -2.30 0.47 -10.97
N ALA A 32 -2.97 -0.69 -10.88
CA ALA A 32 -3.31 -1.31 -9.61
C ALA A 32 -2.06 -1.60 -8.78
N LEU A 33 -0.99 -2.13 -9.38
CA LEU A 33 0.27 -2.40 -8.69
C LEU A 33 0.93 -1.13 -8.15
N ILE A 34 0.97 -0.06 -8.94
CA ILE A 34 1.48 1.26 -8.52
C ILE A 34 0.67 1.79 -7.34
N LEU A 35 -0.67 1.70 -7.42
CA LEU A 35 -1.57 2.15 -6.35
C LEU A 35 -1.41 1.31 -5.08
N ILE A 36 -1.19 -0.01 -5.19
CA ILE A 36 -0.89 -0.87 -4.04
C ILE A 36 0.38 -0.39 -3.35
N PHE A 37 1.47 -0.15 -4.09
CA PHE A 37 2.73 0.32 -3.50
C PHE A 37 2.62 1.71 -2.89
N ALA A 38 1.93 2.64 -3.56
CA ALA A 38 1.65 3.96 -3.01
C ALA A 38 0.77 3.87 -1.75
N GLY A 39 -0.19 2.97 -1.73
CA GLY A 39 -1.02 2.69 -0.56
C GLY A 39 -0.21 2.12 0.61
N ILE A 40 0.74 1.22 0.37
CA ILE A 40 1.66 0.70 1.41
C ILE A 40 2.53 1.84 1.96
N ASP A 41 3.09 2.72 1.10
CA ASP A 41 3.83 3.91 1.53
C ASP A 41 2.96 4.82 2.43
N ALA A 42 1.69 5.02 2.07
CA ALA A 42 0.74 5.81 2.88
C ALA A 42 0.49 5.16 4.24
N MET A 43 0.28 3.84 4.30
CA MET A 43 0.09 3.12 5.57
C MET A 43 1.35 3.14 6.42
N ALA A 44 2.53 2.98 5.83
CA ALA A 44 3.82 3.10 6.51
C ALA A 44 3.99 4.51 7.11
N ASN A 45 3.63 5.55 6.36
CA ASN A 45 3.64 6.93 6.83
C ASN A 45 2.70 7.15 8.03
N LEU A 46 1.49 6.57 8.00
CA LEU A 46 0.53 6.65 9.12
C LEU A 46 1.04 5.91 10.37
N SER A 47 1.77 4.80 10.19
CA SER A 47 2.23 3.92 11.28
C SER A 47 3.54 4.35 11.93
N ARG A 48 4.25 5.35 11.39
CA ARG A 48 5.57 5.72 11.92
C ARG A 48 5.49 6.26 13.35
N PRO A 49 6.53 6.13 14.18
CA PRO A 49 6.60 6.72 15.52
C PRO A 49 6.38 8.25 15.50
N GLU A 50 5.87 8.80 16.60
CA GLU A 50 5.56 10.22 16.72
C GLU A 50 6.80 11.12 16.49
N ASN A 51 7.93 10.71 17.05
CA ASN A 51 9.19 11.44 16.98
C ASN A 51 9.87 11.41 15.59
N LYS A 52 9.28 10.76 14.59
CA LYS A 52 9.79 10.74 13.22
C LYS A 52 8.97 11.67 12.32
N THR A 53 9.63 12.64 11.71
CA THR A 53 9.02 13.58 10.75
C THR A 53 8.75 12.94 9.39
N ASP A 54 9.67 12.08 8.92
CA ASP A 54 9.64 11.53 7.58
C ASP A 54 9.52 10.01 7.59
N VAL A 55 8.83 9.46 6.57
CA VAL A 55 8.78 8.03 6.31
C VAL A 55 10.08 7.57 5.65
N LYS A 56 10.61 6.45 6.08
CA LYS A 56 11.84 5.85 5.55
C LYS A 56 11.58 4.46 4.96
N PRO A 57 12.50 3.91 4.15
CA PRO A 57 12.40 2.56 3.61
C PRO A 57 12.06 1.49 4.66
N GLU A 58 12.67 1.61 5.84
CA GLU A 58 12.46 0.66 6.95
C GLU A 58 11.03 0.72 7.51
N ASP A 59 10.33 1.85 7.38
CA ASP A 59 8.94 1.98 7.81
C ASP A 59 8.01 1.20 6.86
N PHE A 60 8.27 1.24 5.55
CA PHE A 60 7.59 0.40 4.56
C PHE A 60 7.79 -1.09 4.86
N VAL A 61 9.05 -1.51 5.00
CA VAL A 61 9.41 -2.91 5.27
C VAL A 61 8.74 -3.41 6.55
N ARG A 62 8.79 -2.61 7.61
CA ARG A 62 8.16 -2.94 8.89
C ARG A 62 6.64 -3.07 8.76
N TRP A 63 5.98 -2.17 8.04
CA TRP A 63 4.53 -2.23 7.84
C TRP A 63 4.14 -3.50 7.05
N VAL A 64 4.84 -3.78 5.96
CA VAL A 64 4.62 -5.00 5.17
C VAL A 64 4.77 -6.24 6.05
N ASN A 65 5.89 -6.39 6.77
CA ASN A 65 6.14 -7.55 7.60
C ASN A 65 5.10 -7.74 8.72
N SER A 66 4.48 -6.64 9.20
CA SER A 66 3.49 -6.66 10.26
C SER A 66 2.08 -7.00 9.76
N TYR A 67 1.72 -6.55 8.57
CA TYR A 67 0.32 -6.52 8.13
C TYR A 67 0.04 -7.30 6.84
N ILE A 68 0.99 -7.46 5.93
CA ILE A 68 0.78 -8.23 4.70
C ILE A 68 1.13 -9.70 4.97
N LYS A 69 0.13 -10.57 4.79
CA LYS A 69 0.29 -12.02 4.86
C LYS A 69 -0.22 -12.61 3.55
N ILE A 70 0.66 -13.31 2.85
CA ILE A 70 0.33 -14.00 1.60
C ILE A 70 0.31 -15.49 1.92
N ASP A 71 -0.89 -16.07 1.91
CA ASP A 71 -1.07 -17.48 2.25
C ASP A 71 -0.28 -18.38 1.30
N GLY A 72 0.41 -19.36 1.88
CA GLY A 72 1.25 -20.29 1.14
C GLY A 72 2.58 -19.73 0.66
N CYS A 73 2.93 -18.49 1.03
CA CYS A 73 4.22 -17.90 0.70
C CYS A 73 4.86 -17.09 1.84
N GLU A 74 5.58 -17.77 2.70
CA GLU A 74 6.47 -17.14 3.68
C GLU A 74 7.78 -16.60 3.06
N ARG A 75 7.97 -16.75 1.75
CA ARG A 75 9.23 -16.43 1.06
C ARG A 75 9.31 -14.98 0.60
N ILE A 76 8.18 -14.24 0.55
CA ILE A 76 8.16 -12.82 0.18
C ILE A 76 8.30 -12.00 1.45
N THR A 77 9.30 -11.14 1.47
CA THR A 77 9.61 -10.26 2.61
C THR A 77 9.24 -8.80 2.29
N GLY A 78 9.21 -7.97 3.34
CA GLY A 78 9.05 -6.52 3.16
C GLY A 78 10.17 -5.90 2.32
N GLU A 79 11.39 -6.45 2.38
CA GLU A 79 12.51 -6.03 1.53
C GLU A 79 12.27 -6.33 0.05
N ASP A 80 11.70 -7.51 -0.26
CA ASP A 80 11.39 -7.89 -1.63
C ASP A 80 10.32 -6.96 -2.21
N LEU A 81 9.23 -6.68 -1.45
CA LEU A 81 8.17 -5.76 -1.88
C LEU A 81 8.67 -4.31 -1.98
N TYR A 82 9.53 -3.85 -1.06
CA TYR A 82 10.13 -2.52 -1.16
C TYR A 82 11.04 -2.40 -2.39
N SER A 83 11.82 -3.43 -2.68
CA SER A 83 12.67 -3.51 -3.85
C SER A 83 11.86 -3.45 -5.15
N SER A 84 10.76 -4.21 -5.21
CA SER A 84 9.82 -4.19 -6.34
C SER A 84 9.13 -2.83 -6.48
N ARG A 85 8.69 -2.20 -5.37
CA ARG A 85 8.15 -0.85 -5.35
C ARG A 85 9.10 0.14 -6.01
N CYS A 86 10.40 0.08 -5.67
CA CYS A 86 11.40 0.96 -6.27
C CYS A 86 11.55 0.73 -7.78
N ALA A 87 11.55 -0.53 -8.23
CA ALA A 87 11.63 -0.85 -9.64
C ALA A 87 10.39 -0.37 -10.41
N VAL A 88 9.19 -0.72 -9.93
CA VAL A 88 7.93 -0.41 -10.61
C VAL A 88 7.69 1.10 -10.68
N ILE A 89 7.78 1.82 -9.55
CA ILE A 89 7.42 3.24 -9.48
C ILE A 89 8.44 4.12 -10.22
N HIS A 90 9.72 3.81 -10.16
CA HIS A 90 10.74 4.69 -10.74
C HIS A 90 11.11 4.35 -12.19
N THR A 91 10.94 3.09 -12.62
CA THR A 91 11.42 2.64 -13.94
C THR A 91 10.43 1.80 -14.73
N TYR A 92 9.23 1.54 -14.20
CA TYR A 92 8.28 0.56 -14.76
C TYR A 92 8.93 -0.81 -14.99
N GLY A 93 9.98 -1.12 -14.25
CA GLY A 93 10.83 -2.30 -14.44
C GLY A 93 10.66 -3.31 -13.32
N VAL A 94 11.42 -4.41 -13.45
CA VAL A 94 11.47 -5.50 -12.46
C VAL A 94 12.75 -5.49 -11.64
N ASP A 95 13.73 -4.67 -12.02
CA ASP A 95 15.05 -4.60 -11.39
C ASP A 95 15.25 -3.31 -10.61
N SER A 96 15.56 -3.45 -9.35
CA SER A 96 16.02 -2.37 -8.48
C SER A 96 17.52 -2.49 -8.18
N ARG A 97 18.06 -1.49 -7.48
CA ARG A 97 19.42 -1.58 -6.93
C ARG A 97 19.58 -2.77 -5.98
N ARG A 98 18.54 -3.11 -5.20
CA ARG A 98 18.56 -4.20 -4.22
C ARG A 98 18.54 -5.58 -4.89
N THR A 99 17.74 -5.76 -5.96
CA THR A 99 17.74 -7.02 -6.72
C THR A 99 19.06 -7.25 -7.43
N ARG A 100 19.64 -6.22 -8.04
CA ARG A 100 20.97 -6.31 -8.69
C ARG A 100 22.09 -6.57 -7.67
N GLY A 101 21.96 -6.08 -6.46
CA GLY A 101 22.91 -6.32 -5.37
C GLY A 101 22.67 -7.62 -4.59
N GLY A 102 21.66 -8.42 -4.93
CA GLY A 102 21.35 -9.70 -4.30
C GLY A 102 20.74 -9.61 -2.89
N SER A 103 20.38 -8.38 -2.43
CA SER A 103 19.79 -8.16 -1.10
C SER A 103 18.27 -8.29 -1.08
N ALA A 104 17.62 -8.43 -2.24
CA ALA A 104 16.19 -8.70 -2.37
C ALA A 104 15.93 -9.57 -3.59
N LYS A 105 14.84 -10.34 -3.55
CA LYS A 105 14.39 -11.12 -4.69
C LYS A 105 13.74 -10.22 -5.73
N ARG A 106 13.85 -10.64 -6.99
CA ARG A 106 13.11 -10.03 -8.10
C ARG A 106 11.69 -10.56 -8.07
N LEU A 107 10.71 -9.67 -8.08
CA LEU A 107 9.31 -10.01 -8.22
C LEU A 107 8.83 -9.71 -9.63
N ILE A 108 8.19 -10.69 -10.26
CA ILE A 108 7.37 -10.51 -11.44
C ILE A 108 5.91 -10.77 -11.07
N TYR A 109 4.98 -10.22 -11.83
CA TYR A 109 3.57 -10.30 -11.49
C TYR A 109 2.78 -11.03 -12.54
N LYS A 110 1.78 -11.79 -12.10
CA LYS A 110 0.80 -12.48 -12.94
C LYS A 110 -0.61 -12.14 -12.49
N VAL A 111 -1.59 -12.54 -13.26
CA VAL A 111 -3.01 -12.38 -12.96
C VAL A 111 -3.66 -13.75 -12.96
N GLY A 112 -4.12 -14.18 -11.79
CA GLY A 112 -4.78 -15.46 -11.61
C GLY A 112 -3.87 -16.67 -11.75
N GLY A 113 -4.49 -17.84 -11.59
CA GLY A 113 -3.81 -19.13 -11.68
C GLY A 113 -3.22 -19.61 -10.34
N TYR A 114 -2.98 -20.94 -10.31
CA TYR A 114 -2.39 -21.61 -9.15
C TYR A 114 -0.99 -22.14 -9.52
N PRO A 115 -0.01 -22.10 -8.59
CA PRO A 115 -0.06 -21.49 -7.27
C PRO A 115 -0.05 -19.95 -7.33
N SER A 116 -0.57 -19.30 -6.27
CA SER A 116 -0.60 -17.82 -6.17
C SER A 116 0.79 -17.18 -6.19
N VAL A 117 1.80 -17.94 -5.74
CA VAL A 117 3.22 -17.59 -5.82
C VAL A 117 3.97 -18.73 -6.45
N ASP A 118 4.61 -18.46 -7.60
CA ASP A 118 5.46 -19.42 -8.28
C ASP A 118 6.92 -19.16 -7.93
N TYR A 119 7.60 -20.22 -7.52
CA TYR A 119 9.03 -20.23 -7.27
C TYR A 119 9.66 -21.46 -7.90
N ASN A 120 10.56 -21.26 -8.82
CA ASN A 120 11.32 -22.33 -9.44
C ASN A 120 12.83 -22.10 -9.29
N PRO A 121 13.47 -22.76 -8.31
CA PRO A 121 14.91 -22.60 -8.05
C PRO A 121 15.79 -23.06 -9.21
N SER A 122 15.28 -23.95 -10.09
CA SER A 122 16.02 -24.40 -11.28
C SER A 122 16.12 -23.29 -12.33
N VAL A 123 15.19 -22.31 -12.31
CA VAL A 123 15.23 -21.13 -13.19
C VAL A 123 16.03 -20.01 -12.54
N SER A 124 15.75 -19.70 -11.28
CA SER A 124 16.46 -18.69 -10.49
C SER A 124 16.12 -18.78 -9.02
N ASN A 125 17.12 -18.76 -8.15
CA ASN A 125 16.92 -18.69 -6.70
C ASN A 125 16.39 -17.33 -6.21
N ASN A 126 16.46 -16.31 -7.07
CA ASN A 126 16.11 -14.93 -6.72
C ASN A 126 14.90 -14.38 -7.48
N LEU A 127 14.14 -15.26 -8.16
CA LEU A 127 12.94 -14.86 -8.91
C LEU A 127 11.69 -15.48 -8.28
N LEU A 128 10.70 -14.65 -8.01
CA LEU A 128 9.37 -15.05 -7.58
C LEU A 128 8.31 -14.44 -8.50
N CYS A 129 7.31 -15.23 -8.87
CA CYS A 129 6.14 -14.76 -9.59
C CYS A 129 4.96 -14.68 -8.64
N LEU A 130 4.41 -13.49 -8.42
CA LEU A 130 3.33 -13.21 -7.49
C LEU A 130 2.05 -12.83 -8.22
N ASP A 131 0.93 -13.43 -7.81
CA ASP A 131 -0.39 -13.00 -8.29
C ASP A 131 -0.76 -11.64 -7.70
N ILE A 132 -1.07 -10.67 -8.58
CA ILE A 132 -1.43 -9.31 -8.18
C ILE A 132 -2.76 -9.25 -7.41
N LEU A 133 -3.71 -10.14 -7.72
CA LEU A 133 -4.99 -10.21 -7.03
C LEU A 133 -4.79 -10.67 -5.58
N VAL A 134 -3.89 -11.62 -5.38
CA VAL A 134 -3.51 -12.10 -4.04
C VAL A 134 -2.75 -11.03 -3.25
N LEU A 135 -1.87 -10.27 -3.90
CA LEU A 135 -1.20 -9.14 -3.26
C LEU A 135 -2.20 -8.06 -2.83
N ALA A 136 -3.16 -7.73 -3.70
CA ALA A 136 -4.20 -6.75 -3.40
C ALA A 136 -5.09 -7.18 -2.21
N ASP A 137 -5.53 -8.43 -2.19
CA ASP A 137 -6.32 -8.99 -1.07
C ASP A 137 -5.52 -8.96 0.24
N ALA A 138 -4.26 -9.39 0.21
CA ALA A 138 -3.39 -9.34 1.38
C ALA A 138 -3.17 -7.90 1.88
N PHE A 139 -3.04 -6.94 0.96
CA PHE A 139 -2.94 -5.52 1.30
C PHE A 139 -4.24 -4.99 1.93
N PHE A 140 -5.41 -5.32 1.38
CA PHE A 140 -6.70 -4.89 1.91
C PHE A 140 -6.94 -5.44 3.32
N LYS A 141 -6.66 -6.72 3.54
CA LYS A 141 -6.72 -7.35 4.87
C LYS A 141 -5.72 -6.71 5.85
N GLY A 142 -4.53 -6.38 5.35
CA GLY A 142 -3.50 -5.67 6.12
C GLY A 142 -3.94 -4.27 6.55
N ILE A 143 -4.60 -3.51 5.69
CA ILE A 143 -5.21 -2.21 6.03
C ILE A 143 -6.24 -2.38 7.14
N ASP A 144 -7.18 -3.33 7.00
CA ASP A 144 -8.25 -3.51 7.97
C ASP A 144 -7.68 -3.84 9.36
N LYS A 145 -6.71 -4.76 9.44
CA LYS A 145 -6.01 -5.08 10.67
C LYS A 145 -5.23 -3.88 11.24
N PHE A 146 -4.57 -3.11 10.38
CA PHE A 146 -3.83 -1.92 10.80
C PHE A 146 -4.76 -0.87 11.41
N VAL A 147 -5.87 -0.55 10.75
CA VAL A 147 -6.86 0.42 11.26
C VAL A 147 -7.40 -0.02 12.62
N VAL A 148 -7.79 -1.29 12.77
CA VAL A 148 -8.24 -1.82 14.07
C VAL A 148 -7.17 -1.64 15.15
N ASN A 149 -5.91 -1.94 14.85
CA ASN A 149 -4.81 -1.79 15.81
C ASN A 149 -4.55 -0.32 16.19
N MET A 150 -4.75 0.63 15.27
CA MET A 150 -4.59 2.05 15.57
C MET A 150 -5.69 2.56 16.50
N PHE A 151 -6.92 2.10 16.33
CA PHE A 151 -8.03 2.49 17.20
C PHE A 151 -8.09 1.76 18.55
N ALA A 152 -7.37 0.66 18.71
CA ALA A 152 -7.27 -0.08 19.97
C ALA A 152 -6.40 0.62 21.05
N ASP A 153 -5.58 1.59 20.67
CA ASP A 153 -4.64 2.32 21.53
C ASP A 153 -4.90 3.83 21.39
N THR A 154 -5.29 4.48 22.46
CA THR A 154 -5.71 5.90 22.46
C THR A 154 -4.60 6.83 21.95
N GLN A 155 -3.35 6.62 22.37
CA GLN A 155 -2.23 7.48 21.93
C GLN A 155 -1.96 7.31 20.42
N LYS A 156 -2.00 6.06 19.94
CA LYS A 156 -1.83 5.78 18.50
C LYS A 156 -2.96 6.33 17.69
N LYS A 157 -4.19 6.27 18.21
CA LYS A 157 -5.38 6.80 17.55
C LYS A 157 -5.24 8.29 17.26
N ASP A 158 -4.88 9.11 18.24
CA ASP A 158 -4.78 10.56 18.07
C ASP A 158 -3.72 10.93 17.01
N ILE A 159 -2.54 10.28 17.06
CA ILE A 159 -1.48 10.46 16.07
C ILE A 159 -1.92 10.01 14.69
N PHE A 160 -2.61 8.88 14.60
CA PHE A 160 -3.13 8.33 13.36
C PHE A 160 -4.17 9.27 12.72
N GLU A 161 -5.14 9.75 13.49
CA GLU A 161 -6.16 10.69 13.02
C GLU A 161 -5.56 12.02 12.52
N ASP A 162 -4.57 12.56 13.22
CA ASP A 162 -3.90 13.80 12.79
C ASP A 162 -3.10 13.61 11.49
N ARG A 163 -2.47 12.48 11.32
CA ARG A 163 -1.77 12.17 10.07
C ARG A 163 -2.73 11.88 8.93
N LEU A 164 -3.83 11.21 9.23
CA LEU A 164 -4.84 10.86 8.24
C LEU A 164 -5.50 12.12 7.62
N LYS A 165 -5.69 13.19 8.41
CA LYS A 165 -6.16 14.49 7.90
C LYS A 165 -5.24 15.11 6.83
N LYS A 166 -3.97 14.72 6.81
CA LYS A 166 -2.93 15.23 5.90
C LYS A 166 -2.72 14.33 4.67
N ILE A 167 -3.39 13.18 4.59
CA ILE A 167 -3.35 12.34 3.40
C ILE A 167 -4.03 13.07 2.24
N PHE A 168 -3.37 13.00 1.08
CA PHE A 168 -3.91 13.56 -0.16
C PHE A 168 -5.30 12.98 -0.48
N ARG A 169 -6.21 13.86 -0.87
CA ARG A 169 -7.54 13.50 -1.34
C ARG A 169 -7.99 14.50 -2.40
N VAL A 170 -8.74 14.00 -3.36
CA VAL A 170 -9.43 14.85 -4.33
C VAL A 170 -10.78 15.25 -3.73
N ILE A 171 -11.09 16.54 -3.75
CA ILE A 171 -12.38 17.08 -3.32
C ILE A 171 -13.03 17.82 -4.50
N SER A 172 -14.36 17.79 -4.56
CA SER A 172 -15.08 18.58 -5.57
C SER A 172 -14.93 20.07 -5.32
N VAL A 173 -15.09 20.88 -6.38
CA VAL A 173 -15.10 22.36 -6.25
C VAL A 173 -16.19 22.81 -5.32
N ASP A 174 -17.36 22.17 -5.36
CA ASP A 174 -18.49 22.48 -4.49
C ASP A 174 -18.16 22.23 -3.01
N ASP A 175 -17.47 21.13 -2.70
CA ASP A 175 -17.05 20.83 -1.33
C ASP A 175 -15.93 21.77 -0.87
N LEU A 176 -15.02 22.14 -1.76
CA LEU A 176 -13.99 23.14 -1.48
C LEU A 176 -14.64 24.49 -1.15
N THR A 177 -15.58 24.95 -1.98
CA THR A 177 -16.31 26.22 -1.79
C THR A 177 -17.09 26.23 -0.47
N LYS A 178 -17.73 25.12 -0.12
CA LYS A 178 -18.41 24.95 1.17
C LYS A 178 -17.44 25.00 2.35
N SER A 179 -16.26 24.40 2.22
CA SER A 179 -15.26 24.32 3.29
C SER A 179 -14.53 25.64 3.54
N LEU A 180 -14.30 26.44 2.50
CA LEU A 180 -13.63 27.75 2.58
C LEU A 180 -14.58 28.89 3.00
N GLY A 181 -15.88 28.58 3.17
CA GLY A 181 -16.89 29.60 3.48
C GLY A 181 -16.97 30.63 2.35
N LYS A 182 -18.11 30.77 1.71
CA LYS A 182 -18.59 31.69 0.67
C LYS A 182 -17.70 32.86 0.18
N ASN A 183 -16.42 32.81 0.27
CA ASN A 183 -15.53 33.75 -0.42
C ASN A 183 -15.29 33.20 -1.83
N LYS A 184 -15.94 33.86 -2.79
CA LYS A 184 -15.79 33.61 -4.23
C LYS A 184 -14.30 33.53 -4.59
N ILE A 185 -13.90 32.39 -5.17
CA ILE A 185 -12.72 32.29 -6.01
C ILE A 185 -13.06 32.95 -7.35
#